data_1f09fe9a20ed85f7b9f4e5a35d40b8de
#
_entry.id   1f09fe9a20ed85f7b9f4e5a35d40b8de
#
_cell.length_a   1.000
_cell.length_b   1.000
_cell.length_c   1.000
_cell.angle_alpha   90.00
_cell.angle_beta   90.00
_cell.angle_gamma   90.00
#
_symmetry.space_group_name_H-M   'P 1'
#
loop_
_entity.id
_entity.type
_entity.pdbx_description
1 polymer ?
#
loop_
_entity_poly.entity_id
_entity_poly.type
_entity_poly.pdbx_seq_one_letter_code
_entity_poly.pdbx_strand_id
1 'polypeptide(L)'
;FGSSSLAQNVKGCLKLSYSCPEPMTVDVQHDVQNVAQAPAKGYMSDLKAFLRLTWPLLLGNTLEWYEFGVYGYVEKEISENFFGGSADGGWFGFAITFVARPMGGFALGYIADNIGRKLSVNLSLGGMIVATVGQGLLPGKYFLGGAKDLGLVFLICCRALQGLSAGGEIGAVSSYLVEVSPVKTLGMAVCMISVGSQIAWALASVLVALLSSSLTHQQMLEWGWRIPFLISAIPGAISMWGRNRIPETDTFLEIGGEGETSRSRFGFLELLKEHRLSLLVGFGACFATATMWFAPPFWTVTAVLELESADNLWVGNSCQLIGLAVTPVAAMVTDRYGVGFCVLVGAIYVLIISVPTYTWIAFDPTNREVAYVGLGLLFGVAQGFCGATIYLFCAELFPARLRAQGMSLSYNICLSFIGGFAASISQSLQNISPHWAPGIYWAATGAISIASVLLGVALHKKGFLTLGHRRSQPFFGYVAAVEEKDISVEDKEIPSC
;
A
#
# COMPACT_ATOMS: atom_id res chain seq x y z
N PHE A 1 -18.44 -58.24 4.86
CA PHE A 1 -18.84 -58.33 6.26
C PHE A 1 -18.26 -57.16 7.06
N GLY A 2 -19.10 -56.18 7.39
CA GLY A 2 -19.12 -55.49 8.67
C GLY A 2 -18.18 -54.32 8.85
N SER A 3 -18.54 -53.11 8.38
CA SER A 3 -17.95 -51.83 8.87
C SER A 3 -19.01 -50.73 8.91
N SER A 4 -19.98 -50.85 9.81
CA SER A 4 -21.00 -49.81 10.05
C SER A 4 -21.44 -49.75 11.52
N SER A 5 -20.52 -49.71 12.49
CA SER A 5 -20.89 -49.58 13.89
C SER A 5 -19.91 -48.78 14.81
N LEU A 6 -19.03 -47.94 14.22
CA LEU A 6 -18.10 -47.15 15.03
C LEU A 6 -18.33 -45.63 14.97
N ALA A 7 -19.35 -45.17 14.23
CA ALA A 7 -19.65 -43.73 14.06
C ALA A 7 -20.81 -43.21 14.94
N GLN A 8 -21.38 -44.03 15.81
CA GLN A 8 -22.59 -43.63 16.60
C GLN A 8 -22.35 -43.46 18.11
N ASN A 9 -21.15 -43.67 18.65
CA ASN A 9 -20.95 -43.66 20.12
C ASN A 9 -20.08 -42.49 20.67
N VAL A 10 -19.96 -41.37 19.97
CA VAL A 10 -19.25 -40.18 20.53
C VAL A 10 -20.19 -38.97 20.74
N LYS A 11 -21.49 -39.15 20.64
CA LYS A 11 -22.48 -38.05 20.87
C LYS A 11 -23.16 -38.05 22.24
N GLY A 12 -22.63 -38.75 23.22
CA GLY A 12 -23.26 -38.87 24.52
C GLY A 12 -22.33 -38.73 25.70
N CYS A 13 -21.70 -37.56 25.93
CA CYS A 13 -21.26 -37.11 27.26
C CYS A 13 -20.63 -35.74 27.17
N LEU A 14 -21.26 -34.78 27.78
CA LEU A 14 -20.85 -33.51 28.37
C LEU A 14 -21.82 -32.35 27.99
N LYS A 15 -23.04 -32.48 28.51
CA LYS A 15 -23.87 -31.29 28.80
C LYS A 15 -23.44 -30.80 30.19
N LEU A 16 -22.43 -29.90 30.23
CA LEU A 16 -22.24 -28.98 31.34
C LEU A 16 -22.79 -27.63 30.90
N SER A 17 -23.97 -27.29 31.45
CA SER A 17 -24.59 -25.99 31.27
C SER A 17 -23.79 -24.96 32.07
N TYR A 18 -22.90 -24.24 31.40
CA TYR A 18 -22.45 -22.93 31.86
C TYR A 18 -23.27 -21.89 31.12
N SER A 19 -24.12 -21.16 31.85
CA SER A 19 -24.73 -19.93 31.40
C SER A 19 -23.64 -18.85 31.33
N CYS A 20 -22.97 -18.72 30.18
CA CYS A 20 -22.21 -17.53 29.88
C CYS A 20 -23.22 -16.39 29.59
N PRO A 21 -23.00 -15.17 30.13
CA PRO A 21 -23.75 -14.02 29.69
C PRO A 21 -23.49 -13.84 28.20
N GLU A 22 -24.55 -13.63 27.41
CA GLU A 22 -24.46 -13.36 25.97
C GLU A 22 -23.44 -12.26 25.74
N PRO A 23 -22.40 -12.48 24.91
CA PRO A 23 -21.57 -11.37 24.48
C PRO A 23 -22.50 -10.43 23.68
N MET A 24 -22.47 -9.14 23.97
CA MET A 24 -23.05 -8.11 23.12
C MET A 24 -22.45 -8.29 21.71
N THR A 25 -23.06 -9.14 20.92
CA THR A 25 -22.80 -9.25 19.49
C THR A 25 -23.41 -8.00 18.86
N VAL A 26 -22.60 -6.95 18.77
CA VAL A 26 -22.85 -5.92 17.76
C VAL A 26 -22.89 -6.68 16.45
N ASP A 27 -24.04 -6.69 15.82
CA ASP A 27 -24.29 -7.46 14.58
C ASP A 27 -23.57 -6.74 13.42
N VAL A 28 -22.26 -6.98 13.34
CA VAL A 28 -21.35 -6.32 12.38
C VAL A 28 -21.72 -6.68 10.93
N GLN A 29 -22.35 -7.86 10.70
CA GLN A 29 -22.85 -8.23 9.38
C GLN A 29 -24.02 -7.34 8.95
N HIS A 30 -24.91 -6.97 9.87
CA HIS A 30 -26.01 -6.05 9.59
C HIS A 30 -25.51 -4.63 9.31
N ASP A 31 -24.38 -4.23 9.93
CA ASP A 31 -23.78 -2.92 9.70
C ASP A 31 -23.10 -2.79 8.32
N VAL A 32 -22.53 -3.86 7.77
CA VAL A 32 -21.90 -3.84 6.41
C VAL A 32 -22.94 -3.72 5.31
N GLN A 33 -24.00 -4.50 5.38
CA GLN A 33 -25.11 -4.40 4.43
C GLN A 33 -25.78 -3.02 4.49
N ASN A 34 -25.89 -2.46 5.70
CA ASN A 34 -26.43 -1.12 5.91
C ASN A 34 -25.53 0.00 5.37
N VAL A 35 -24.20 -0.15 5.36
CA VAL A 35 -23.28 0.86 4.82
C VAL A 35 -23.24 0.84 3.29
N ALA A 36 -23.30 -0.36 2.68
CA ALA A 36 -23.28 -0.51 1.21
C ALA A 36 -24.62 -0.22 0.53
N GLN A 37 -25.76 -0.43 1.24
CA GLN A 37 -27.13 -0.34 0.72
C GLN A 37 -27.97 0.77 1.36
N ALA A 38 -27.46 1.47 2.40
CA ALA A 38 -28.20 2.54 3.03
C ALA A 38 -28.44 3.72 2.05
N PRO A 39 -29.63 4.31 2.04
CA PRO A 39 -29.85 5.53 1.27
C PRO A 39 -28.83 6.59 1.69
N ALA A 40 -28.20 7.21 0.71
CA ALA A 40 -27.08 8.15 0.90
C ALA A 40 -27.45 9.24 1.91
N LYS A 41 -26.97 9.12 3.15
CA LYS A 41 -27.22 10.07 4.24
C LYS A 41 -26.43 11.37 4.11
N GLY A 42 -25.48 11.43 3.18
CA GLY A 42 -24.58 12.54 2.92
C GLY A 42 -23.11 12.09 2.97
N TYR A 43 -22.28 12.69 2.11
CA TYR A 43 -20.87 12.33 1.89
C TYR A 43 -20.08 12.10 3.18
N MET A 44 -20.16 13.00 4.16
CA MET A 44 -19.44 12.89 5.44
C MET A 44 -19.98 11.79 6.36
N SER A 45 -21.27 11.49 6.28
CA SER A 45 -21.89 10.41 7.06
C SER A 45 -21.43 9.06 6.55
N ASP A 46 -21.42 8.89 5.23
CA ASP A 46 -21.00 7.66 4.54
C ASP A 46 -19.50 7.40 4.78
N LEU A 47 -18.68 8.44 4.69
CA LEU A 47 -17.25 8.36 4.99
C LEU A 47 -16.99 7.97 6.46
N LYS A 48 -17.73 8.52 7.42
CA LYS A 48 -17.60 8.14 8.84
C LYS A 48 -17.99 6.69 9.09
N ALA A 49 -19.06 6.22 8.48
CA ALA A 49 -19.47 4.81 8.59
C ALA A 49 -18.42 3.88 8.00
N PHE A 50 -17.89 4.21 6.81
CA PHE A 50 -16.80 3.50 6.17
C PHE A 50 -15.55 3.45 7.07
N LEU A 51 -15.09 4.57 7.62
CA LEU A 51 -13.91 4.61 8.49
C LEU A 51 -14.10 3.79 9.79
N ARG A 52 -15.33 3.76 10.35
CA ARG A 52 -15.64 2.91 11.51
C ARG A 52 -15.54 1.42 11.19
N LEU A 53 -15.87 1.02 9.98
CA LEU A 53 -15.75 -0.38 9.54
C LEU A 53 -14.31 -0.75 9.23
N THR A 54 -13.58 0.12 8.52
CA THR A 54 -12.30 -0.21 7.86
C THR A 54 -11.06 0.22 8.66
N TRP A 55 -11.21 0.92 9.80
CA TRP A 55 -10.07 1.39 10.61
C TRP A 55 -9.03 0.29 10.91
N PRO A 56 -9.39 -1.02 11.11
CA PRO A 56 -8.37 -2.01 11.40
C PRO A 56 -7.48 -2.31 10.20
N LEU A 57 -8.03 -2.22 8.98
CA LEU A 57 -7.29 -2.39 7.75
C LEU A 57 -6.36 -1.20 7.52
N LEU A 58 -6.87 0.01 7.72
CA LEU A 58 -6.10 1.25 7.57
C LEU A 58 -4.97 1.34 8.60
N LEU A 59 -5.21 0.92 9.85
CA LEU A 59 -4.18 0.87 10.88
C LEU A 59 -3.08 -0.13 10.51
N GLY A 60 -3.41 -1.32 9.99
CA GLY A 60 -2.43 -2.29 9.55
C GLY A 60 -1.59 -1.78 8.38
N ASN A 61 -2.21 -1.14 7.38
CA ASN A 61 -1.49 -0.48 6.31
C ASN A 61 -0.57 0.65 6.81
N THR A 62 -1.03 1.43 7.80
CA THR A 62 -0.18 2.46 8.43
C THR A 62 1.04 1.82 9.08
N LEU A 63 0.89 0.68 9.76
CA LEU A 63 2.01 -0.05 10.34
C LEU A 63 3.00 -0.56 9.30
N GLU A 64 2.52 -1.08 8.16
CA GLU A 64 3.39 -1.49 7.07
C GLU A 64 4.36 -0.38 6.67
N TRP A 65 3.84 0.81 6.39
CA TRP A 65 4.67 1.94 5.97
C TRP A 65 5.52 2.54 7.09
N TYR A 66 5.02 2.48 8.34
CA TYR A 66 5.80 2.87 9.52
C TYR A 66 7.07 2.03 9.65
N GLU A 67 6.97 0.72 9.46
CA GLU A 67 8.10 -0.20 9.57
C GLU A 67 9.16 0.03 8.49
N PHE A 68 8.72 0.33 7.26
CA PHE A 68 9.63 0.75 6.20
C PHE A 68 10.37 2.03 6.57
N GLY A 69 9.64 3.02 7.10
CA GLY A 69 10.21 4.28 7.56
C GLY A 69 11.22 4.08 8.67
N VAL A 70 10.85 3.31 9.70
CA VAL A 70 11.74 2.99 10.83
C VAL A 70 13.05 2.40 10.34
N TYR A 71 13.01 1.36 9.49
CA TYR A 71 14.24 0.75 8.98
C TYR A 71 15.12 1.77 8.25
N GLY A 72 14.53 2.61 7.40
CA GLY A 72 15.27 3.64 6.68
C GLY A 72 15.93 4.67 7.60
N TYR A 73 15.27 5.05 8.70
CA TYR A 73 15.80 6.03 9.64
C TYR A 73 16.84 5.45 10.63
N VAL A 74 16.81 4.14 10.91
CA VAL A 74 17.81 3.44 11.75
C VAL A 74 18.76 2.55 10.92
N GLU A 75 18.87 2.80 9.62
CA GLU A 75 19.70 2.01 8.70
C GLU A 75 21.17 1.97 9.17
N LYS A 76 21.72 3.09 9.67
CA LYS A 76 23.10 3.16 10.15
C LYS A 76 23.34 2.22 11.32
N GLU A 77 22.44 2.20 12.30
CA GLU A 77 22.51 1.31 13.47
C GLU A 77 22.39 -0.15 13.06
N ILE A 78 21.53 -0.46 12.09
CA ILE A 78 21.39 -1.81 11.53
C ILE A 78 22.64 -2.22 10.77
N SER A 79 23.19 -1.32 9.93
CA SER A 79 24.43 -1.55 9.18
C SER A 79 25.60 -1.86 10.11
N GLU A 80 25.77 -1.06 11.18
CA GLU A 80 26.80 -1.29 12.20
C GLU A 80 26.62 -2.63 12.94
N ASN A 81 25.39 -3.04 13.23
CA ASN A 81 25.13 -4.27 13.99
C ASN A 81 25.27 -5.54 13.16
N PHE A 82 24.88 -5.53 11.88
CA PHE A 82 24.73 -6.74 11.07
C PHE A 82 25.63 -6.78 9.84
N PHE A 83 26.03 -5.62 9.29
CA PHE A 83 26.80 -5.52 8.03
C PHE A 83 28.20 -4.94 8.23
N GLY A 84 28.66 -4.82 9.48
CA GLY A 84 29.99 -4.30 9.79
C GLY A 84 30.20 -2.82 9.47
N GLY A 85 29.11 -2.03 9.42
CA GLY A 85 29.14 -0.60 9.09
C GLY A 85 29.13 -0.29 7.59
N SER A 86 28.89 -1.31 6.73
CA SER A 86 28.75 -1.09 5.28
C SER A 86 27.40 -0.48 4.97
N ALA A 87 27.36 0.74 4.46
CA ALA A 87 26.13 1.39 4.00
C ALA A 87 25.43 0.56 2.90
N ASP A 88 26.19 -0.02 1.97
CA ASP A 88 25.64 -0.90 0.94
C ASP A 88 24.94 -2.11 1.53
N GLY A 89 25.47 -2.68 2.62
CA GLY A 89 24.87 -3.79 3.34
C GLY A 89 23.54 -3.41 3.99
N GLY A 90 23.46 -2.27 4.66
CA GLY A 90 22.23 -1.77 5.27
C GLY A 90 21.12 -1.55 4.23
N TRP A 91 21.43 -0.91 3.11
CA TRP A 91 20.51 -0.73 2.00
C TRP A 91 20.15 -2.03 1.28
N PHE A 92 21.06 -3.02 1.26
CA PHE A 92 20.74 -4.36 0.78
C PHE A 92 19.63 -5.01 1.63
N GLY A 93 19.71 -4.91 2.96
CA GLY A 93 18.65 -5.37 3.86
C GLY A 93 17.30 -4.69 3.57
N PHE A 94 17.30 -3.39 3.24
CA PHE A 94 16.11 -2.67 2.79
C PHE A 94 15.56 -3.23 1.48
N ALA A 95 16.43 -3.45 0.49
CA ALA A 95 16.06 -3.93 -0.85
C ALA A 95 15.44 -5.34 -0.84
N ILE A 96 15.88 -6.25 0.05
CA ILE A 96 15.31 -7.61 0.17
C ILE A 96 13.79 -7.56 0.34
N THR A 97 13.29 -6.63 1.14
CA THR A 97 11.85 -6.50 1.36
C THR A 97 11.11 -6.17 0.05
N PHE A 98 11.67 -5.29 -0.77
CA PHE A 98 11.07 -4.94 -2.07
C PHE A 98 11.12 -6.10 -3.06
N VAL A 99 12.23 -6.86 -3.11
CA VAL A 99 12.36 -8.04 -3.99
C VAL A 99 11.35 -9.14 -3.61
N ALA A 100 11.03 -9.29 -2.33
CA ALA A 100 10.06 -10.27 -1.85
C ALA A 100 8.59 -9.87 -2.10
N ARG A 101 8.27 -8.57 -2.26
CA ARG A 101 6.88 -8.09 -2.43
C ARG A 101 6.11 -8.72 -3.59
N PRO A 102 6.64 -8.85 -4.81
CA PRO A 102 5.92 -9.50 -5.91
C PRO A 102 5.52 -10.94 -5.61
N MET A 103 6.36 -11.69 -4.91
CA MET A 103 6.05 -13.07 -4.49
C MET A 103 4.91 -13.10 -3.47
N GLY A 104 4.92 -12.17 -2.52
CA GLY A 104 3.84 -11.98 -1.56
C GLY A 104 2.53 -11.57 -2.24
N GLY A 105 2.60 -10.63 -3.18
CA GLY A 105 1.47 -10.21 -4.00
C GLY A 105 0.84 -11.36 -4.78
N PHE A 106 1.67 -12.27 -5.31
CA PHE A 106 1.20 -13.48 -5.95
C PHE A 106 0.52 -14.44 -4.96
N ALA A 107 1.19 -14.80 -3.87
CA ALA A 107 0.72 -15.82 -2.93
C ALA A 107 -0.51 -15.36 -2.13
N LEU A 108 -0.42 -14.20 -1.47
CA LEU A 108 -1.51 -13.68 -0.66
C LEU A 108 -2.64 -13.07 -1.52
N GLY A 109 -2.32 -12.55 -2.71
CA GLY A 109 -3.33 -12.16 -3.70
C GLY A 109 -4.18 -13.36 -4.16
N TYR A 110 -3.53 -14.50 -4.41
CA TYR A 110 -4.24 -15.75 -4.70
C TYR A 110 -5.15 -16.17 -3.53
N ILE A 111 -4.67 -16.10 -2.30
CA ILE A 111 -5.48 -16.39 -1.11
C ILE A 111 -6.68 -15.43 -1.03
N ALA A 112 -6.44 -14.12 -1.26
CA ALA A 112 -7.51 -13.13 -1.24
C ALA A 112 -8.60 -13.41 -2.27
N ASP A 113 -8.23 -13.77 -3.49
CA ASP A 113 -9.18 -13.97 -4.59
C ASP A 113 -9.90 -15.33 -4.54
N ASN A 114 -9.28 -16.39 -3.96
CA ASN A 114 -9.82 -17.74 -4.00
C ASN A 114 -10.29 -18.29 -2.65
N ILE A 115 -9.74 -17.82 -1.52
CA ILE A 115 -10.05 -18.36 -0.19
C ILE A 115 -10.82 -17.33 0.64
N GLY A 116 -10.44 -16.03 0.56
CA GLY A 116 -11.16 -14.95 1.22
C GLY A 116 -10.29 -13.71 1.45
N ARG A 117 -10.89 -12.54 1.31
CA ARG A 117 -10.25 -11.24 1.54
C ARG A 117 -9.76 -11.14 2.99
N LYS A 118 -10.64 -11.48 3.94
CA LYS A 118 -10.35 -11.45 5.38
C LYS A 118 -9.18 -12.34 5.78
N LEU A 119 -9.11 -13.56 5.24
CA LEU A 119 -8.00 -14.46 5.56
C LEU A 119 -6.67 -13.88 5.08
N SER A 120 -6.62 -13.37 3.86
CA SER A 120 -5.41 -12.79 3.28
C SER A 120 -4.89 -11.59 4.08
N VAL A 121 -5.77 -10.64 4.44
CA VAL A 121 -5.36 -9.47 5.23
C VAL A 121 -4.95 -9.82 6.65
N ASN A 122 -5.45 -10.90 7.23
CA ASN A 122 -5.01 -11.37 8.54
C ASN A 122 -3.64 -12.06 8.48
N LEU A 123 -3.40 -12.87 7.44
CA LEU A 123 -2.10 -13.52 7.23
C LEU A 123 -1.01 -12.50 6.94
N SER A 124 -1.28 -11.50 6.11
CA SER A 124 -0.32 -10.45 5.80
C SER A 124 0.06 -9.67 7.06
N LEU A 125 -0.90 -9.19 7.84
CA LEU A 125 -0.62 -8.47 9.08
C LEU A 125 0.10 -9.35 10.12
N GLY A 126 -0.31 -10.62 10.25
CA GLY A 126 0.33 -11.56 11.17
C GLY A 126 1.81 -11.78 10.83
N GLY A 127 2.11 -12.03 9.55
CA GLY A 127 3.47 -12.16 9.06
C GLY A 127 4.29 -10.88 9.26
N MET A 128 3.68 -9.73 9.07
CA MET A 128 4.30 -8.43 9.28
C MET A 128 4.65 -8.20 10.76
N ILE A 129 3.72 -8.42 11.68
CA ILE A 129 3.97 -8.29 13.12
C ILE A 129 5.13 -9.23 13.56
N VAL A 130 5.10 -10.49 13.11
CA VAL A 130 6.16 -11.46 13.44
C VAL A 130 7.51 -10.98 12.91
N ALA A 131 7.56 -10.49 11.67
CA ALA A 131 8.79 -10.01 11.06
C ALA A 131 9.35 -8.78 11.78
N THR A 132 8.50 -7.81 12.10
CA THR A 132 8.90 -6.53 12.70
C THR A 132 9.32 -6.69 14.15
N VAL A 133 8.50 -7.35 14.96
CA VAL A 133 8.87 -7.66 16.35
C VAL A 133 10.11 -8.55 16.36
N GLY A 134 10.21 -9.52 15.45
CA GLY A 134 11.38 -10.36 15.27
C GLY A 134 12.64 -9.54 15.03
N GLN A 135 12.60 -8.53 14.16
CA GLN A 135 13.74 -7.62 13.95
C GLN A 135 14.14 -6.89 15.24
N GLY A 136 13.16 -6.35 16.00
CA GLY A 136 13.42 -5.68 17.27
C GLY A 136 14.04 -6.58 18.35
N LEU A 137 13.81 -7.89 18.28
CA LEU A 137 14.32 -8.89 19.20
C LEU A 137 15.68 -9.48 18.78
N LEU A 138 16.16 -9.18 17.56
CA LEU A 138 17.43 -9.75 17.08
C LEU A 138 18.60 -9.34 17.98
N PRO A 139 19.45 -10.29 18.35
CA PRO A 139 20.69 -9.96 19.04
C PRO A 139 21.67 -9.29 18.06
N GLY A 140 22.07 -8.04 18.36
CA GLY A 140 23.10 -7.33 17.60
C GLY A 140 24.52 -7.77 17.95
N LYS A 141 25.51 -7.15 17.31
CA LYS A 141 26.94 -7.47 17.49
C LYS A 141 27.41 -7.46 18.94
N TYR A 142 26.77 -6.66 19.78
CA TYR A 142 27.12 -6.54 21.20
C TYR A 142 26.68 -7.73 22.06
N PHE A 143 25.72 -8.54 21.59
CA PHE A 143 25.18 -9.68 22.32
C PHE A 143 25.69 -11.03 21.81
N LEU A 144 26.03 -11.17 20.53
CA LEU A 144 26.34 -12.47 19.90
C LEU A 144 27.84 -12.77 19.80
N GLY A 145 28.74 -11.85 20.11
CA GLY A 145 30.18 -12.10 20.04
C GLY A 145 30.63 -12.63 18.67
N GLY A 146 30.87 -13.92 18.56
CA GLY A 146 31.32 -14.59 17.34
C GLY A 146 30.23 -15.05 16.37
N ALA A 147 28.95 -14.99 16.73
CA ALA A 147 27.84 -15.51 15.90
C ALA A 147 27.12 -14.42 15.10
N LYS A 148 27.87 -13.43 14.58
CA LYS A 148 27.35 -12.31 13.77
C LYS A 148 26.54 -12.78 12.56
N ASP A 149 26.97 -13.84 11.90
CA ASP A 149 26.33 -14.36 10.68
C ASP A 149 24.92 -14.88 10.96
N LEU A 150 24.68 -15.43 12.15
CA LEU A 150 23.35 -15.90 12.54
C LEU A 150 22.36 -14.74 12.68
N GLY A 151 22.78 -13.64 13.32
CA GLY A 151 21.96 -12.42 13.42
C GLY A 151 21.60 -11.85 12.04
N LEU A 152 22.55 -11.81 11.12
CA LEU A 152 22.34 -11.38 9.75
C LEU A 152 21.34 -12.29 9.00
N VAL A 153 21.48 -13.61 9.10
CA VAL A 153 20.55 -14.56 8.48
C VAL A 153 19.12 -14.34 9.00
N PHE A 154 18.94 -14.20 10.32
CA PHE A 154 17.61 -13.90 10.88
C PHE A 154 17.06 -12.55 10.44
N LEU A 155 17.91 -11.52 10.35
CA LEU A 155 17.48 -10.21 9.79
C LEU A 155 16.97 -10.37 8.36
N ILE A 156 17.71 -11.06 7.50
CA ILE A 156 17.33 -11.33 6.09
C ILE A 156 16.00 -12.09 6.03
N CYS A 157 15.82 -13.12 6.87
CA CYS A 157 14.57 -13.88 6.95
C CYS A 157 13.39 -12.98 7.37
N CYS A 158 13.58 -12.14 8.40
CA CYS A 158 12.55 -11.18 8.82
C CYS A 158 12.22 -10.19 7.69
N ARG A 159 13.23 -9.64 7.01
CA ARG A 159 13.02 -8.71 5.87
C ARG A 159 12.31 -9.37 4.69
N ALA A 160 12.65 -10.62 4.39
CA ALA A 160 11.95 -11.39 3.34
C ALA A 160 10.49 -11.66 3.74
N LEU A 161 10.23 -12.10 4.97
CA LEU A 161 8.87 -12.31 5.49
C LEU A 161 8.06 -11.02 5.48
N GLN A 162 8.65 -9.90 5.86
CA GLN A 162 8.03 -8.58 5.81
C GLN A 162 7.64 -8.21 4.38
N GLY A 163 8.54 -8.42 3.42
CA GLY A 163 8.26 -8.18 2.01
C GLY A 163 7.14 -9.06 1.44
N LEU A 164 7.15 -10.35 1.76
CA LEU A 164 6.07 -11.26 1.41
C LEU A 164 4.72 -10.81 1.97
N SER A 165 4.69 -10.40 3.24
CA SER A 165 3.49 -9.93 3.91
C SER A 165 2.97 -8.63 3.29
N ALA A 166 3.82 -7.62 3.15
CA ALA A 166 3.50 -6.33 2.56
C ALA A 166 3.03 -6.44 1.09
N GLY A 167 3.65 -7.34 0.31
CA GLY A 167 3.25 -7.56 -1.08
C GLY A 167 1.81 -8.03 -1.24
N GLY A 168 1.32 -8.86 -0.34
CA GLY A 168 -0.07 -9.33 -0.35
C GLY A 168 -1.05 -8.36 0.29
N GLU A 169 -0.61 -7.58 1.27
CA GLU A 169 -1.42 -6.64 2.03
C GLU A 169 -2.14 -5.65 1.12
N ILE A 170 -1.38 -4.97 0.27
CA ILE A 170 -1.90 -3.85 -0.53
C ILE A 170 -3.01 -4.29 -1.50
N GLY A 171 -2.87 -5.46 -2.13
CA GLY A 171 -3.91 -5.98 -3.04
C GLY A 171 -5.16 -6.41 -2.32
N ALA A 172 -5.02 -7.11 -1.19
CA ALA A 172 -6.14 -7.58 -0.39
C ALA A 172 -6.88 -6.41 0.28
N VAL A 173 -6.16 -5.45 0.89
CA VAL A 173 -6.76 -4.25 1.50
C VAL A 173 -7.45 -3.39 0.45
N SER A 174 -6.79 -3.09 -0.67
CA SER A 174 -7.41 -2.27 -1.72
C SER A 174 -8.66 -2.92 -2.30
N SER A 175 -8.64 -4.26 -2.55
CA SER A 175 -9.81 -4.98 -3.02
C SER A 175 -10.95 -4.92 -2.01
N TYR A 176 -10.66 -5.15 -0.73
CA TYR A 176 -11.65 -5.05 0.33
C TYR A 176 -12.25 -3.65 0.39
N LEU A 177 -11.42 -2.60 0.43
CA LEU A 177 -11.88 -1.21 0.50
C LEU A 177 -12.74 -0.82 -0.71
N VAL A 178 -12.34 -1.23 -1.93
CA VAL A 178 -13.14 -1.00 -3.15
C VAL A 178 -14.50 -1.69 -3.06
N GLU A 179 -14.57 -2.91 -2.52
CA GLU A 179 -15.79 -3.69 -2.43
C GLU A 179 -16.80 -3.16 -1.40
N VAL A 180 -16.32 -2.66 -0.25
CA VAL A 180 -17.19 -2.13 0.84
C VAL A 180 -17.46 -0.63 0.77
N SER A 181 -16.78 0.11 -0.12
CA SER A 181 -16.93 1.57 -0.19
C SER A 181 -18.20 1.98 -0.92
N PRO A 182 -18.91 3.00 -0.43
CA PRO A 182 -19.98 3.63 -1.18
C PRO A 182 -19.44 4.23 -2.47
N VAL A 183 -20.17 4.11 -3.57
CA VAL A 183 -19.73 4.55 -4.90
C VAL A 183 -19.37 6.03 -4.95
N LYS A 184 -20.16 6.88 -4.27
CA LYS A 184 -19.97 8.35 -4.27
C LYS A 184 -18.69 8.81 -3.54
N THR A 185 -18.10 7.97 -2.69
CA THR A 185 -16.92 8.29 -1.87
C THR A 185 -15.77 7.32 -2.11
N LEU A 186 -15.79 6.59 -3.22
CA LEU A 186 -14.84 5.51 -3.51
C LEU A 186 -13.39 6.01 -3.59
N GLY A 187 -13.15 7.14 -4.26
CA GLY A 187 -11.82 7.76 -4.31
C GLY A 187 -11.33 8.17 -2.94
N MET A 188 -12.19 8.83 -2.14
CA MET A 188 -11.86 9.23 -0.77
C MET A 188 -11.62 8.01 0.14
N ALA A 189 -12.41 6.96 0.01
CA ALA A 189 -12.28 5.76 0.80
C ALA A 189 -10.94 5.04 0.54
N VAL A 190 -10.58 4.85 -0.73
CA VAL A 190 -9.34 4.15 -1.09
C VAL A 190 -8.10 5.01 -0.86
N CYS A 191 -8.18 6.34 -0.99
CA CYS A 191 -7.04 7.23 -0.71
C CYS A 191 -6.60 7.20 0.76
N MET A 192 -7.45 6.70 1.69
CA MET A 192 -7.06 6.52 3.09
C MET A 192 -5.85 5.59 3.26
N ILE A 193 -5.58 4.70 2.30
CA ILE A 193 -4.33 3.92 2.23
C ILE A 193 -3.12 4.88 2.20
N SER A 194 -3.12 5.84 1.28
CA SER A 194 -2.03 6.82 1.15
C SER A 194 -1.95 7.79 2.32
N VAL A 195 -3.10 8.20 2.86
CA VAL A 195 -3.16 9.01 4.10
C VAL A 195 -2.46 8.26 5.24
N GLY A 196 -2.78 6.99 5.45
CA GLY A 196 -2.14 6.15 6.46
C GLY A 196 -0.64 6.00 6.23
N SER A 197 -0.21 5.82 4.98
CA SER A 197 1.20 5.70 4.62
C SER A 197 2.00 6.96 4.95
N GLN A 198 1.47 8.15 4.64
CA GLN A 198 2.15 9.42 4.90
C GLN A 198 2.23 9.74 6.40
N ILE A 199 1.16 9.44 7.15
CA ILE A 199 1.18 9.51 8.62
C ILE A 199 2.24 8.57 9.18
N ALA A 200 2.35 7.36 8.65
CA ALA A 200 3.31 6.35 9.08
C ALA A 200 4.76 6.82 8.96
N TRP A 201 5.11 7.40 7.82
CA TRP A 201 6.45 7.96 7.59
C TRP A 201 6.77 9.09 8.57
N ALA A 202 5.83 10.01 8.77
CA ALA A 202 6.01 11.11 9.74
C ALA A 202 6.17 10.59 11.17
N LEU A 203 5.37 9.60 11.59
CA LEU A 203 5.49 8.99 12.92
C LEU A 203 6.82 8.27 13.11
N ALA A 204 7.29 7.51 12.11
CA ALA A 204 8.58 6.85 12.15
C ALA A 204 9.74 7.85 12.31
N SER A 205 9.73 8.91 11.51
CA SER A 205 10.73 9.98 11.55
C SER A 205 10.76 10.67 12.92
N VAL A 206 9.59 11.10 13.43
CA VAL A 206 9.50 11.79 14.73
C VAL A 206 9.97 10.87 15.86
N LEU A 207 9.57 9.62 15.87
CA LEU A 207 9.98 8.68 16.93
C LEU A 207 11.48 8.44 16.91
N VAL A 208 12.07 8.18 15.75
CA VAL A 208 13.53 7.98 15.64
C VAL A 208 14.28 9.25 16.02
N ALA A 209 13.82 10.44 15.61
CA ALA A 209 14.40 11.71 16.01
C ALA A 209 14.38 11.94 17.53
N LEU A 210 13.25 11.62 18.18
CA LEU A 210 13.12 11.70 19.65
C LEU A 210 14.08 10.74 20.35
N LEU A 211 14.23 9.52 19.87
CA LEU A 211 15.17 8.55 20.43
C LEU A 211 16.62 9.02 20.23
N SER A 212 16.98 9.46 19.04
CA SER A 212 18.35 9.94 18.73
C SER A 212 18.74 11.20 19.49
N SER A 213 17.76 12.05 19.86
CA SER A 213 18.03 13.22 20.71
C SER A 213 18.09 12.90 22.21
N SER A 214 17.43 11.81 22.63
CA SER A 214 17.34 11.42 24.04
C SER A 214 18.40 10.40 24.48
N LEU A 215 18.94 9.64 23.54
CA LEU A 215 19.90 8.58 23.75
C LEU A 215 21.27 8.98 23.22
N THR A 216 22.34 8.49 23.87
CA THR A 216 23.67 8.62 23.31
C THR A 216 23.84 7.76 22.06
N HIS A 217 24.78 8.11 21.20
CA HIS A 217 25.07 7.31 20.00
C HIS A 217 25.33 5.83 20.34
N GLN A 218 26.06 5.56 21.42
CA GLN A 218 26.32 4.19 21.88
C GLN A 218 25.01 3.47 22.29
N GLN A 219 24.11 4.13 23.01
CA GLN A 219 22.81 3.57 23.39
C GLN A 219 21.92 3.30 22.18
N MET A 220 21.93 4.20 21.18
CA MET A 220 21.22 3.95 19.92
C MET A 220 21.75 2.71 19.20
N LEU A 221 23.06 2.51 19.10
CA LEU A 221 23.70 1.34 18.51
C LEU A 221 23.42 0.04 19.26
N GLU A 222 23.41 0.07 20.60
CA GLU A 222 23.23 -1.13 21.40
C GLU A 222 21.79 -1.62 21.48
N TRP A 223 20.85 -0.73 21.73
CA TRP A 223 19.46 -1.09 21.98
C TRP A 223 18.40 -0.11 21.45
N GLY A 224 18.72 1.18 21.33
CA GLY A 224 17.75 2.22 20.98
C GLY A 224 17.05 1.98 19.63
N TRP A 225 17.75 1.48 18.63
CA TRP A 225 17.20 1.16 17.32
C TRP A 225 16.10 0.08 17.34
N ARG A 226 16.02 -0.72 18.41
CA ARG A 226 15.00 -1.78 18.56
C ARG A 226 13.66 -1.23 18.98
N ILE A 227 13.63 -0.14 19.74
CA ILE A 227 12.41 0.42 20.32
C ILE A 227 11.31 0.68 19.28
N PRO A 228 11.58 1.34 18.15
CA PRO A 228 10.57 1.59 17.15
C PRO A 228 9.93 0.30 16.59
N PHE A 229 10.72 -0.76 16.41
CA PHE A 229 10.20 -2.06 15.96
C PHE A 229 9.34 -2.74 17.02
N LEU A 230 9.73 -2.69 18.30
CA LEU A 230 8.99 -3.32 19.39
C LEU A 230 7.69 -2.57 19.72
N ILE A 231 7.68 -1.24 19.64
CA ILE A 231 6.48 -0.43 19.87
C ILE A 231 5.38 -0.77 18.85
N SER A 232 5.73 -1.15 17.61
CA SER A 232 4.77 -1.51 16.57
C SER A 232 3.89 -2.72 16.93
N ALA A 233 4.34 -3.56 17.88
CA ALA A 233 3.57 -4.70 18.36
C ALA A 233 2.20 -4.29 18.94
N ILE A 234 2.12 -3.14 19.62
CA ILE A 234 0.88 -2.67 20.25
C ILE A 234 -0.19 -2.32 19.21
N PRO A 235 0.02 -1.35 18.28
CA PRO A 235 -0.96 -1.07 17.25
C PRO A 235 -1.15 -2.26 16.30
N GLY A 236 -0.16 -3.13 16.11
CA GLY A 236 -0.30 -4.39 15.37
C GLY A 236 -1.31 -5.34 16.01
N ALA A 237 -1.22 -5.57 17.31
CA ALA A 237 -2.17 -6.39 18.06
C ALA A 237 -3.59 -5.78 18.02
N ILE A 238 -3.71 -4.46 18.16
CA ILE A 238 -5.00 -3.74 18.06
C ILE A 238 -5.60 -3.89 16.65
N SER A 239 -4.80 -3.73 15.61
CA SER A 239 -5.25 -3.93 14.22
C SER A 239 -5.69 -5.37 13.98
N MET A 240 -4.91 -6.37 14.44
CA MET A 240 -5.26 -7.78 14.32
C MET A 240 -6.57 -8.11 15.04
N TRP A 241 -6.75 -7.60 16.25
CA TRP A 241 -8.00 -7.75 16.99
C TRP A 241 -9.21 -7.14 16.25
N GLY A 242 -9.04 -5.97 15.66
CA GLY A 242 -10.06 -5.33 14.84
C GLY A 242 -10.35 -6.10 13.56
N ARG A 243 -9.32 -6.56 12.83
CA ARG A 243 -9.48 -7.34 11.58
C ARG A 243 -10.20 -8.67 11.78
N ASN A 244 -10.04 -9.31 12.92
CA ASN A 244 -10.78 -10.53 13.22
C ASN A 244 -12.31 -10.31 13.31
N ARG A 245 -12.76 -9.08 13.52
CA ARG A 245 -14.17 -8.70 13.65
C ARG A 245 -14.80 -8.17 12.37
N ILE A 246 -14.00 -7.78 11.36
CA ILE A 246 -14.57 -7.40 10.06
C ILE A 246 -15.15 -8.63 9.38
N PRO A 247 -16.30 -8.49 8.67
CA PRO A 247 -16.89 -9.58 7.89
C PRO A 247 -16.08 -9.82 6.61
N GLU A 248 -16.40 -10.90 5.90
CA GLU A 248 -15.97 -11.07 4.52
C GLU A 248 -16.79 -10.15 3.61
N THR A 249 -16.29 -9.82 2.41
CA THR A 249 -17.01 -8.96 1.48
C THR A 249 -18.15 -9.69 0.80
N ASP A 250 -19.29 -9.01 0.61
CA ASP A 250 -20.45 -9.56 -0.09
C ASP A 250 -20.08 -9.96 -1.52
N THR A 251 -19.28 -9.16 -2.22
CA THR A 251 -18.76 -9.47 -3.56
C THR A 251 -18.01 -10.81 -3.60
N PHE A 252 -17.21 -11.12 -2.58
CA PHE A 252 -16.51 -12.40 -2.50
C PHE A 252 -17.47 -13.55 -2.23
N LEU A 253 -18.48 -13.34 -1.39
CA LEU A 253 -19.49 -14.36 -1.06
C LEU A 253 -20.39 -14.67 -2.26
N GLU A 254 -20.79 -13.67 -3.03
CA GLU A 254 -21.58 -13.80 -4.26
C GLU A 254 -20.82 -14.62 -5.31
N ILE A 255 -19.55 -14.30 -5.59
CA ILE A 255 -18.70 -15.07 -6.53
C ILE A 255 -18.55 -16.51 -6.06
N GLY A 256 -18.45 -16.76 -4.74
CA GLY A 256 -18.37 -18.10 -4.17
C GLY A 256 -19.66 -18.91 -4.27
N GLY A 257 -20.82 -18.25 -4.35
CA GLY A 257 -22.15 -18.88 -4.49
C GLY A 257 -22.47 -19.38 -5.90
N GLU A 258 -21.79 -18.84 -6.93
CA GLU A 258 -21.97 -19.26 -8.34
C GLU A 258 -21.30 -20.61 -8.70
N GLY A 259 -20.73 -21.32 -7.72
CA GLY A 259 -20.14 -22.64 -7.85
C GLY A 259 -18.62 -22.65 -8.05
N GLU A 260 -18.00 -23.80 -7.79
CA GLU A 260 -16.53 -24.00 -7.86
C GLU A 260 -15.92 -23.67 -9.24
N THR A 261 -16.71 -23.65 -10.29
CA THR A 261 -16.29 -23.34 -11.67
C THR A 261 -15.93 -21.87 -11.86
N SER A 262 -16.42 -20.97 -10.99
CA SER A 262 -16.12 -19.51 -11.04
C SER A 262 -14.78 -19.13 -10.40
N ARG A 263 -14.18 -20.02 -9.59
CA ARG A 263 -12.88 -19.78 -8.95
C ARG A 263 -11.74 -20.20 -9.87
N SER A 264 -10.89 -19.26 -10.24
CA SER A 264 -9.76 -19.55 -11.12
C SER A 264 -8.67 -20.36 -10.40
N ARG A 265 -8.59 -21.67 -10.73
CA ARG A 265 -7.55 -22.57 -10.20
C ARG A 265 -6.13 -22.14 -10.62
N PHE A 266 -6.01 -21.31 -11.66
CA PHE A 266 -4.76 -20.81 -12.24
C PHE A 266 -4.84 -19.28 -12.49
N GLY A 267 -5.35 -18.52 -11.52
CA GLY A 267 -5.54 -17.06 -11.67
C GLY A 267 -4.34 -16.31 -12.22
N PHE A 268 -3.12 -16.71 -11.86
CA PHE A 268 -1.90 -16.11 -12.40
C PHE A 268 -1.73 -16.33 -13.91
N LEU A 269 -1.98 -17.55 -14.39
CA LEU A 269 -1.88 -17.84 -15.82
C LEU A 269 -2.98 -17.12 -16.61
N GLU A 270 -4.16 -16.99 -16.03
CA GLU A 270 -5.25 -16.22 -16.59
C GLU A 270 -4.88 -14.73 -16.66
N LEU A 271 -4.31 -14.16 -15.60
CA LEU A 271 -3.81 -12.78 -15.60
C LEU A 271 -2.80 -12.52 -16.72
N LEU A 272 -1.82 -13.44 -16.90
CA LEU A 272 -0.80 -13.32 -17.93
C LEU A 272 -1.33 -13.52 -19.35
N LYS A 273 -2.35 -14.34 -19.55
CA LYS A 273 -2.92 -14.63 -20.88
C LYS A 273 -4.02 -13.64 -21.26
N GLU A 274 -5.00 -13.45 -20.40
CA GLU A 274 -6.22 -12.70 -20.70
C GLU A 274 -6.13 -11.24 -20.26
N HIS A 275 -5.43 -10.95 -19.14
CA HIS A 275 -5.34 -9.60 -18.56
C HIS A 275 -3.95 -8.98 -18.67
N ARG A 276 -3.09 -9.46 -19.60
CA ARG A 276 -1.73 -8.92 -19.81
C ARG A 276 -1.70 -7.42 -20.13
N LEU A 277 -2.70 -6.92 -20.82
CA LEU A 277 -2.80 -5.49 -21.16
C LEU A 277 -3.18 -4.68 -19.91
N SER A 278 -4.05 -5.19 -19.05
CA SER A 278 -4.36 -4.58 -17.75
C SER A 278 -3.12 -4.52 -16.86
N LEU A 279 -2.33 -5.62 -16.80
CA LEU A 279 -1.06 -5.66 -16.06
C LEU A 279 -0.08 -4.62 -16.59
N LEU A 280 0.08 -4.51 -17.91
CA LEU A 280 0.98 -3.52 -18.53
C LEU A 280 0.55 -2.08 -18.23
N VAL A 281 -0.73 -1.78 -18.35
CA VAL A 281 -1.29 -0.45 -18.07
C VAL A 281 -1.15 -0.11 -16.57
N GLY A 282 -1.46 -1.05 -15.69
CA GLY A 282 -1.29 -0.86 -14.25
C GLY A 282 0.18 -0.66 -13.86
N PHE A 283 1.07 -1.50 -14.37
CA PHE A 283 2.51 -1.38 -14.14
C PHE A 283 3.05 -0.01 -14.58
N GLY A 284 2.76 0.41 -15.81
CA GLY A 284 3.27 1.67 -16.32
C GLY A 284 2.64 2.90 -15.64
N ALA A 285 1.37 2.84 -15.23
CA ALA A 285 0.72 3.93 -14.49
C ALA A 285 1.38 4.17 -13.12
N CYS A 286 1.96 3.14 -12.51
CA CYS A 286 2.62 3.25 -11.20
C CYS A 286 3.99 3.93 -11.22
N PHE A 287 4.62 4.18 -12.38
CA PHE A 287 5.99 4.70 -12.47
C PHE A 287 6.18 6.03 -11.73
N ALA A 288 5.34 7.03 -12.01
CA ALA A 288 5.40 8.32 -11.33
C ALA A 288 5.24 8.17 -9.81
N THR A 289 4.25 7.39 -9.38
CA THR A 289 4.00 7.14 -7.95
C THR A 289 5.20 6.46 -7.29
N ALA A 290 5.71 5.37 -7.87
CA ALA A 290 6.84 4.63 -7.33
C ALA A 290 8.10 5.49 -7.17
N THR A 291 8.39 6.37 -8.16
CA THR A 291 9.54 7.26 -8.10
C THR A 291 9.34 8.37 -7.07
N MET A 292 8.16 9.03 -7.06
CA MET A 292 7.88 10.16 -6.17
C MET A 292 7.81 9.78 -4.69
N TRP A 293 7.57 8.52 -4.37
CA TRP A 293 7.56 8.05 -2.98
C TRP A 293 8.96 7.90 -2.37
N PHE A 294 10.00 7.64 -3.19
CA PHE A 294 11.32 7.31 -2.67
C PHE A 294 12.42 8.29 -3.08
N ALA A 295 12.46 8.75 -4.33
CA ALA A 295 13.58 9.57 -4.77
C ALA A 295 13.53 11.00 -4.19
N PRO A 296 12.48 11.82 -4.34
CA PRO A 296 12.50 13.17 -3.79
C PRO A 296 12.63 13.22 -2.26
N PRO A 297 11.76 12.56 -1.46
CA PRO A 297 11.76 12.77 -0.01
C PRO A 297 12.91 12.07 0.73
N PHE A 298 13.55 11.07 0.14
CA PHE A 298 14.63 10.33 0.78
C PHE A 298 15.99 10.64 0.15
N TRP A 299 16.15 10.30 -1.14
CA TRP A 299 17.44 10.43 -1.79
C TRP A 299 17.87 11.89 -1.92
N THR A 300 16.99 12.82 -2.31
CA THR A 300 17.35 14.23 -2.42
C THR A 300 17.77 14.82 -1.07
N VAL A 301 17.07 14.45 0.00
CA VAL A 301 17.39 14.90 1.37
C VAL A 301 18.76 14.40 1.83
N THR A 302 19.15 13.19 1.46
CA THR A 302 20.38 12.57 1.96
C THR A 302 21.58 12.76 1.06
N ALA A 303 21.37 12.95 -0.25
CA ALA A 303 22.43 12.93 -1.26
C ALA A 303 22.63 14.27 -2.00
N VAL A 304 21.66 15.18 -1.93
CA VAL A 304 21.72 16.46 -2.67
C VAL A 304 21.74 17.65 -1.72
N LEU A 305 20.89 17.65 -0.68
CA LEU A 305 20.83 18.77 0.26
C LEU A 305 22.04 18.78 1.19
N GLU A 306 22.63 19.95 1.32
CA GLU A 306 23.79 20.23 2.20
C GLU A 306 23.36 21.09 3.40
N LEU A 307 22.21 20.79 3.99
CA LEU A 307 21.66 21.45 5.18
C LEU A 307 22.08 20.72 6.45
N GLU A 308 21.86 21.34 7.61
CA GLU A 308 22.00 20.66 8.90
C GLU A 308 21.05 19.46 9.00
N SER A 309 21.45 18.42 9.72
CA SER A 309 20.68 17.16 9.81
C SER A 309 19.23 17.36 10.25
N ALA A 310 18.97 18.31 11.15
CA ALA A 310 17.62 18.63 11.60
C ALA A 310 16.79 19.27 10.48
N ASP A 311 17.36 20.18 9.70
CA ASP A 311 16.67 20.81 8.58
C ASP A 311 16.37 19.81 7.46
N ASN A 312 17.32 18.95 7.13
CA ASN A 312 17.14 17.86 6.17
C ASN A 312 15.93 16.98 6.55
N LEU A 313 15.83 16.61 7.82
CA LEU A 313 14.72 15.82 8.34
C LEU A 313 13.37 16.56 8.19
N TRP A 314 13.34 17.86 8.53
CA TRP A 314 12.12 18.66 8.43
C TRP A 314 11.72 18.95 6.98
N VAL A 315 12.65 19.13 6.07
CA VAL A 315 12.36 19.26 4.63
C VAL A 315 11.70 17.98 4.10
N GLY A 316 12.27 16.80 4.40
CA GLY A 316 11.66 15.52 4.04
C GLY A 316 10.26 15.33 4.63
N ASN A 317 10.08 15.66 5.92
CA ASN A 317 8.77 15.60 6.57
C ASN A 317 7.77 16.62 5.99
N SER A 318 8.20 17.80 5.56
CA SER A 318 7.31 18.78 4.93
C SER A 318 6.71 18.25 3.63
N CYS A 319 7.49 17.49 2.84
CA CYS A 319 6.99 16.80 1.65
C CYS A 319 5.85 15.82 2.00
N GLN A 320 6.04 15.02 3.06
CA GLN A 320 5.02 14.07 3.51
C GLN A 320 3.76 14.78 4.05
N LEU A 321 3.93 15.85 4.84
CA LEU A 321 2.79 16.61 5.41
C LEU A 321 1.98 17.34 4.34
N ILE A 322 2.64 17.91 3.33
CA ILE A 322 1.96 18.54 2.21
C ILE A 322 1.26 17.51 1.35
N GLY A 323 1.92 16.37 1.08
CA GLY A 323 1.30 15.23 0.43
C GLY A 323 0.04 14.77 1.18
N LEU A 324 0.11 14.65 2.50
CA LEU A 324 -1.02 14.29 3.36
C LEU A 324 -2.20 15.26 3.21
N ALA A 325 -1.93 16.57 3.14
CA ALA A 325 -2.96 17.59 2.94
C ALA A 325 -3.57 17.57 1.53
N VAL A 326 -2.76 17.27 0.51
CA VAL A 326 -3.18 17.24 -0.91
C VAL A 326 -3.93 15.95 -1.26
N THR A 327 -3.61 14.82 -0.63
CA THR A 327 -4.22 13.51 -0.91
C THR A 327 -5.76 13.51 -0.85
N PRO A 328 -6.43 14.08 0.17
CA PRO A 328 -7.90 14.17 0.19
C PRO A 328 -8.46 15.06 -0.93
N VAL A 329 -7.75 16.12 -1.31
CA VAL A 329 -8.15 16.99 -2.43
C VAL A 329 -8.11 16.21 -3.75
N ALA A 330 -7.03 15.47 -4.00
CA ALA A 330 -6.91 14.60 -5.16
C ALA A 330 -7.99 13.50 -5.19
N ALA A 331 -8.35 12.97 -4.02
CA ALA A 331 -9.44 12.00 -3.90
C ALA A 331 -10.82 12.59 -4.23
N MET A 332 -11.11 13.82 -3.80
CA MET A 332 -12.34 14.53 -4.22
C MET A 332 -12.38 14.81 -5.72
N VAL A 333 -11.24 15.10 -6.32
CA VAL A 333 -11.12 15.21 -7.80
C VAL A 333 -11.43 13.86 -8.45
N THR A 334 -10.95 12.76 -7.87
CA THR A 334 -11.24 11.40 -8.35
C THR A 334 -12.72 11.05 -8.27
N ASP A 335 -13.38 11.35 -7.15
CA ASP A 335 -14.82 11.09 -6.97
C ASP A 335 -15.67 11.90 -7.95
N ARG A 336 -15.18 13.05 -8.41
CA ARG A 336 -15.92 13.92 -9.34
C ARG A 336 -15.61 13.69 -10.82
N TYR A 337 -14.34 13.45 -11.17
CA TYR A 337 -13.89 13.42 -12.57
C TYR A 337 -13.34 12.07 -13.01
N GLY A 338 -13.33 11.08 -12.12
CA GLY A 338 -12.85 9.73 -12.39
C GLY A 338 -11.37 9.52 -12.06
N VAL A 339 -11.03 8.26 -11.75
CA VAL A 339 -9.70 7.88 -11.28
C VAL A 339 -8.60 8.10 -12.32
N GLY A 340 -8.87 7.80 -13.59
CA GLY A 340 -7.89 7.97 -14.68
C GLY A 340 -7.55 9.43 -14.92
N PHE A 341 -8.51 10.35 -14.74
CA PHE A 341 -8.26 11.78 -14.85
C PHE A 341 -7.28 12.24 -13.75
N CYS A 342 -7.49 11.83 -12.51
CA CYS A 342 -6.64 12.26 -11.41
C CYS A 342 -5.21 11.70 -11.52
N VAL A 343 -5.05 10.42 -11.91
CA VAL A 343 -3.71 9.83 -12.18
C VAL A 343 -3.00 10.59 -13.31
N LEU A 344 -3.74 10.96 -14.35
CA LEU A 344 -3.18 11.74 -15.47
C LEU A 344 -2.72 13.13 -15.02
N VAL A 345 -3.52 13.83 -14.21
CA VAL A 345 -3.14 15.15 -13.65
C VAL A 345 -1.87 15.04 -12.81
N GLY A 346 -1.77 14.04 -11.93
CA GLY A 346 -0.58 13.81 -11.12
C GLY A 346 0.65 13.52 -12.00
N ALA A 347 0.53 12.66 -12.99
CA ALA A 347 1.63 12.31 -13.89
C ALA A 347 2.09 13.50 -14.78
N ILE A 348 1.17 14.33 -15.27
CA ILE A 348 1.48 15.57 -16.01
C ILE A 348 2.20 16.55 -15.08
N TYR A 349 1.74 16.70 -13.84
CA TYR A 349 2.38 17.54 -12.87
C TYR A 349 3.83 17.09 -12.60
N VAL A 350 4.08 15.79 -12.39
CA VAL A 350 5.42 15.22 -12.23
C VAL A 350 6.29 15.51 -13.48
N LEU A 351 5.75 15.29 -14.69
CA LEU A 351 6.48 15.57 -15.93
C LEU A 351 6.96 17.03 -16.01
N ILE A 352 6.13 17.98 -15.63
CA ILE A 352 6.42 19.41 -15.75
C ILE A 352 7.38 19.88 -14.67
N ILE A 353 7.18 19.47 -13.41
CA ILE A 353 7.92 20.05 -12.28
C ILE A 353 9.27 19.40 -12.03
N SER A 354 9.48 18.15 -12.45
CA SER A 354 10.64 17.37 -11.99
C SER A 354 11.98 17.99 -12.39
N VAL A 355 12.13 18.37 -13.66
CA VAL A 355 13.39 18.98 -14.14
C VAL A 355 13.64 20.35 -13.51
N PRO A 356 12.72 21.33 -13.60
CA PRO A 356 13.00 22.66 -13.09
C PRO A 356 13.19 22.65 -11.56
N THR A 357 12.39 21.88 -10.82
CA THR A 357 12.49 21.86 -9.37
C THR A 357 13.77 21.16 -8.89
N TYR A 358 14.11 19.99 -9.49
CA TYR A 358 15.37 19.32 -9.15
C TYR A 358 16.58 20.21 -9.47
N THR A 359 16.60 20.82 -10.65
CA THR A 359 17.65 21.73 -11.09
C THR A 359 17.80 22.91 -10.13
N TRP A 360 16.69 23.51 -9.70
CA TRP A 360 16.70 24.59 -8.72
C TRP A 360 17.33 24.18 -7.39
N ILE A 361 16.96 23.01 -6.85
CA ILE A 361 17.55 22.46 -5.62
C ILE A 361 19.05 22.17 -5.82
N ALA A 362 19.43 21.56 -6.95
CA ALA A 362 20.81 21.15 -7.19
C ALA A 362 21.79 22.31 -7.46
N PHE A 363 21.29 23.48 -7.87
CA PHE A 363 22.11 24.69 -7.99
C PHE A 363 22.34 25.43 -6.66
N ASP A 364 21.46 25.25 -5.68
CA ASP A 364 21.57 25.91 -4.38
C ASP A 364 21.20 24.95 -3.23
N PRO A 365 21.99 23.87 -3.04
CA PRO A 365 21.66 22.79 -2.10
C PRO A 365 21.75 23.19 -0.62
N THR A 366 22.38 24.34 -0.33
CA THR A 366 22.52 24.91 1.02
C THR A 366 21.36 25.83 1.40
N ASN A 367 20.51 26.17 0.44
CA ASN A 367 19.42 27.12 0.64
C ASN A 367 18.18 26.43 1.21
N ARG A 368 17.91 26.77 2.45
CA ARG A 368 16.77 26.21 3.19
C ARG A 368 15.42 26.51 2.54
N GLU A 369 15.22 27.75 2.04
CA GLU A 369 13.96 28.13 1.40
C GLU A 369 13.72 27.35 0.09
N VAL A 370 14.77 27.20 -0.72
CA VAL A 370 14.74 26.41 -1.95
C VAL A 370 14.36 24.95 -1.65
N ALA A 371 14.94 24.37 -0.60
CA ALA A 371 14.65 23.01 -0.18
C ALA A 371 13.18 22.84 0.27
N TYR A 372 12.66 23.75 1.11
CA TYR A 372 11.26 23.66 1.56
C TYR A 372 10.24 23.90 0.44
N VAL A 373 10.50 24.85 -0.45
CA VAL A 373 9.58 25.13 -1.57
C VAL A 373 9.70 24.04 -2.64
N GLY A 374 10.91 23.69 -3.05
CA GLY A 374 11.16 22.70 -4.10
C GLY A 374 10.76 21.28 -3.66
N LEU A 375 11.41 20.79 -2.59
CA LEU A 375 11.16 19.43 -2.13
C LEU A 375 9.87 19.34 -1.29
N GLY A 376 9.71 20.23 -0.32
CA GLY A 376 8.56 20.19 0.57
C GLY A 376 7.26 20.44 -0.17
N LEU A 377 7.12 21.63 -0.80
CA LEU A 377 5.85 22.02 -1.41
C LEU A 377 5.63 21.35 -2.77
N LEU A 378 6.52 21.55 -3.75
CA LEU A 378 6.26 21.12 -5.12
C LEU A 378 6.24 19.60 -5.25
N PHE A 379 7.21 18.88 -4.70
CA PHE A 379 7.18 17.42 -4.70
C PHE A 379 6.16 16.84 -3.71
N GLY A 380 5.83 17.53 -2.62
CA GLY A 380 4.72 17.15 -1.73
C GLY A 380 3.38 17.14 -2.44
N VAL A 381 3.10 18.15 -3.28
CA VAL A 381 1.90 18.17 -4.14
C VAL A 381 1.91 17.01 -5.13
N ALA A 382 3.05 16.73 -5.78
CA ALA A 382 3.21 15.59 -6.69
C ALA A 382 2.89 14.26 -5.98
N GLN A 383 3.44 14.07 -4.78
CA GLN A 383 3.23 12.87 -3.97
C GLN A 383 1.76 12.69 -3.59
N GLY A 384 1.07 13.76 -3.21
CA GLY A 384 -0.34 13.73 -2.87
C GLY A 384 -1.22 13.30 -4.04
N PHE A 385 -1.04 13.88 -5.23
CA PHE A 385 -1.80 13.49 -6.43
C PHE A 385 -1.46 12.08 -6.91
N CYS A 386 -0.19 11.71 -7.00
CA CYS A 386 0.22 10.40 -7.47
C CYS A 386 -0.19 9.29 -6.49
N GLY A 387 -0.07 9.53 -5.17
CA GLY A 387 -0.41 8.53 -4.15
C GLY A 387 -1.90 8.31 -3.99
N ALA A 388 -2.72 9.36 -4.09
CA ALA A 388 -4.13 9.31 -3.73
C ALA A 388 -4.94 8.24 -4.48
N THR A 389 -4.66 8.01 -5.73
CA THR A 389 -5.58 7.32 -6.64
C THR A 389 -5.01 6.09 -7.31
N ILE A 390 -3.71 5.84 -7.19
CA ILE A 390 -3.06 4.73 -7.88
C ILE A 390 -3.60 3.35 -7.46
N TYR A 391 -3.95 3.19 -6.19
CA TYR A 391 -4.51 1.94 -5.68
C TYR A 391 -5.87 1.65 -6.30
N LEU A 392 -6.74 2.67 -6.35
CA LEU A 392 -8.05 2.55 -7.01
C LEU A 392 -7.88 2.31 -8.51
N PHE A 393 -6.98 3.05 -9.18
CA PHE A 393 -6.71 2.86 -10.60
C PHE A 393 -6.31 1.42 -10.92
N CYS A 394 -5.35 0.86 -10.18
CA CYS A 394 -4.92 -0.52 -10.38
C CYS A 394 -6.03 -1.54 -10.07
N ALA A 395 -6.84 -1.31 -9.03
CA ALA A 395 -7.94 -2.19 -8.68
C ALA A 395 -9.05 -2.23 -9.75
N GLU A 396 -9.33 -1.10 -10.40
CA GLU A 396 -10.36 -0.98 -11.45
C GLU A 396 -9.94 -1.60 -12.80
N LEU A 397 -8.68 -1.98 -12.98
CA LEU A 397 -8.20 -2.67 -14.17
C LEU A 397 -8.55 -4.16 -14.21
N PHE A 398 -8.99 -4.74 -13.09
CA PHE A 398 -9.20 -6.19 -12.95
C PHE A 398 -10.60 -6.53 -12.46
N PRO A 399 -11.20 -7.66 -12.95
CA PRO A 399 -12.46 -8.14 -12.44
C PRO A 399 -12.32 -8.55 -10.96
N ALA A 400 -13.43 -8.55 -10.22
CA ALA A 400 -13.44 -8.80 -8.78
C ALA A 400 -12.74 -10.11 -8.40
N ARG A 401 -12.89 -11.17 -9.20
CA ARG A 401 -12.30 -12.51 -8.96
C ARG A 401 -10.77 -12.57 -9.09
N LEU A 402 -10.12 -11.57 -9.73
CA LEU A 402 -8.67 -11.49 -9.94
C LEU A 402 -8.10 -10.16 -9.47
N ARG A 403 -8.90 -9.35 -8.79
CA ARG A 403 -8.56 -7.95 -8.44
C ARG A 403 -7.36 -7.87 -7.50
N ALA A 404 -7.37 -8.64 -6.41
CA ALA A 404 -6.29 -8.58 -5.43
C ALA A 404 -4.96 -9.03 -6.05
N GLN A 405 -4.97 -10.12 -6.81
CA GLN A 405 -3.78 -10.66 -7.46
C GLN A 405 -3.27 -9.75 -8.58
N GLY A 406 -4.15 -9.28 -9.47
CA GLY A 406 -3.79 -8.41 -10.59
C GLY A 406 -3.26 -7.05 -10.13
N MET A 407 -3.94 -6.42 -9.16
CA MET A 407 -3.50 -5.17 -8.55
C MET A 407 -2.16 -5.34 -7.83
N SER A 408 -2.02 -6.38 -6.98
CA SER A 408 -0.77 -6.66 -6.28
C SER A 408 0.41 -6.83 -7.23
N LEU A 409 0.24 -7.59 -8.31
CA LEU A 409 1.31 -7.81 -9.28
C LEU A 409 1.72 -6.52 -9.99
N SER A 410 0.76 -5.76 -10.54
CA SER A 410 1.04 -4.51 -11.25
C SER A 410 1.77 -3.51 -10.35
N TYR A 411 1.24 -3.28 -9.14
CA TYR A 411 1.78 -2.31 -8.21
C TYR A 411 3.13 -2.75 -7.62
N ASN A 412 3.22 -3.98 -7.07
CA ASN A 412 4.43 -4.41 -6.38
C ASN A 412 5.62 -4.62 -7.32
N ILE A 413 5.40 -5.09 -8.55
CA ILE A 413 6.49 -5.18 -9.54
C ILE A 413 7.05 -3.79 -9.83
N CYS A 414 6.18 -2.80 -10.07
CA CYS A 414 6.62 -1.44 -10.29
C CYS A 414 7.32 -0.86 -9.05
N LEU A 415 6.71 -1.01 -7.88
CA LEU A 415 7.28 -0.49 -6.63
C LEU A 415 8.65 -1.11 -6.33
N SER A 416 8.82 -2.41 -6.57
CA SER A 416 10.08 -3.12 -6.35
C SER A 416 11.19 -2.65 -7.27
N PHE A 417 10.92 -2.63 -8.58
CA PHE A 417 11.96 -2.36 -9.58
C PHE A 417 12.14 -0.87 -9.88
N ILE A 418 11.09 -0.08 -9.84
CA ILE A 418 11.17 1.36 -10.13
C ILE A 418 11.34 2.15 -8.82
N GLY A 419 10.51 1.91 -7.83
CA GLY A 419 10.57 2.60 -6.54
C GLY A 419 11.79 2.20 -5.72
N GLY A 420 12.05 0.90 -5.56
CA GLY A 420 13.18 0.39 -4.77
C GLY A 420 14.56 0.80 -5.32
N PHE A 421 14.68 0.95 -6.63
CA PHE A 421 15.91 1.41 -7.29
C PHE A 421 15.93 2.90 -7.63
N ALA A 422 14.85 3.65 -7.34
CA ALA A 422 14.75 5.07 -7.70
C ALA A 422 15.91 5.91 -7.15
N ALA A 423 16.30 5.67 -5.91
CA ALA A 423 17.44 6.35 -5.28
C ALA A 423 18.76 6.00 -5.97
N SER A 424 19.03 4.71 -6.21
CA SER A 424 20.26 4.26 -6.87
C SER A 424 20.38 4.76 -8.31
N ILE A 425 19.27 4.77 -9.05
CA ILE A 425 19.22 5.32 -10.41
C ILE A 425 19.49 6.84 -10.36
N SER A 426 18.85 7.56 -9.44
CA SER A 426 19.06 9.00 -9.27
C SER A 426 20.51 9.31 -8.91
N GLN A 427 21.13 8.52 -8.03
CA GLN A 427 22.55 8.65 -7.67
C GLN A 427 23.49 8.44 -8.86
N SER A 428 23.24 7.39 -9.65
CA SER A 428 24.03 7.12 -10.84
C SER A 428 23.92 8.23 -11.88
N LEU A 429 22.73 8.81 -12.03
CA LEU A 429 22.47 9.90 -12.94
C LEU A 429 23.07 11.22 -12.44
N GLN A 430 23.08 11.47 -11.11
CA GLN A 430 23.76 12.61 -10.51
C GLN A 430 25.27 12.59 -10.83
N ASN A 431 25.90 11.43 -10.86
CA ASN A 431 27.31 11.29 -11.24
C ASN A 431 27.56 11.66 -12.71
N ILE A 432 26.55 11.53 -13.60
CA ILE A 432 26.64 11.93 -15.01
C ILE A 432 26.41 13.44 -15.15
N SER A 433 25.36 13.94 -14.55
CA SER A 433 25.06 15.38 -14.52
C SER A 433 24.33 15.74 -13.21
N PRO A 434 25.03 16.41 -12.28
CA PRO A 434 24.51 16.67 -10.95
C PRO A 434 23.30 17.62 -10.92
N HIS A 435 23.16 18.49 -11.93
CA HIS A 435 22.16 19.55 -11.88
C HIS A 435 20.81 19.20 -12.52
N TRP A 436 20.73 18.22 -13.43
CA TRP A 436 19.47 18.00 -14.16
C TRP A 436 19.15 16.53 -14.50
N ALA A 437 20.13 15.62 -14.55
CA ALA A 437 19.89 14.24 -15.00
C ALA A 437 18.88 13.46 -14.10
N PRO A 438 18.91 13.53 -12.77
CA PRO A 438 17.87 12.94 -11.93
C PRO A 438 16.48 13.52 -12.20
N GLY A 439 16.37 14.83 -12.40
CA GLY A 439 15.11 15.49 -12.74
C GLY A 439 14.52 14.98 -14.06
N ILE A 440 15.36 14.73 -15.08
CA ILE A 440 14.92 14.12 -16.36
C ILE A 440 14.41 12.70 -16.14
N TYR A 441 15.08 11.89 -15.32
CA TYR A 441 14.62 10.55 -14.99
C TYR A 441 13.21 10.60 -14.33
N TRP A 442 13.01 11.49 -13.38
CA TRP A 442 11.71 11.65 -12.73
C TRP A 442 10.63 12.14 -13.71
N ALA A 443 10.96 13.09 -14.56
CA ALA A 443 10.05 13.54 -15.62
C ALA A 443 9.69 12.39 -16.60
N ALA A 444 10.65 11.54 -16.94
CA ALA A 444 10.42 10.37 -17.79
C ALA A 444 9.45 9.37 -17.14
N THR A 445 9.51 9.18 -15.82
CA THR A 445 8.52 8.34 -15.13
C THR A 445 7.10 8.91 -15.21
N GLY A 446 6.96 10.24 -15.13
CA GLY A 446 5.70 10.93 -15.40
C GLY A 446 5.19 10.68 -16.82
N ALA A 447 6.07 10.81 -17.82
CA ALA A 447 5.72 10.57 -19.22
C ALA A 447 5.26 9.11 -19.48
N ILE A 448 5.94 8.13 -18.85
CA ILE A 448 5.55 6.71 -18.94
C ILE A 448 4.16 6.50 -18.31
N SER A 449 3.88 7.10 -17.15
CA SER A 449 2.57 7.01 -16.51
C SER A 449 1.47 7.63 -17.39
N ILE A 450 1.72 8.79 -18.01
CA ILE A 450 0.80 9.42 -18.97
C ILE A 450 0.53 8.47 -20.15
N ALA A 451 1.58 7.96 -20.78
CA ALA A 451 1.45 7.06 -21.92
C ALA A 451 0.65 5.79 -21.57
N SER A 452 0.87 5.23 -20.38
CA SER A 452 0.16 4.04 -19.89
C SER A 452 -1.33 4.30 -19.65
N VAL A 453 -1.68 5.44 -19.03
CA VAL A 453 -3.09 5.82 -18.82
C VAL A 453 -3.79 6.03 -20.16
N LEU A 454 -3.17 6.76 -21.10
CA LEU A 454 -3.72 6.99 -22.42
C LEU A 454 -3.85 5.71 -23.24
N LEU A 455 -2.87 4.79 -23.12
CA LEU A 455 -2.95 3.46 -23.72
C LEU A 455 -4.15 2.68 -23.16
N GLY A 456 -4.35 2.70 -21.84
CA GLY A 456 -5.50 2.07 -21.20
C GLY A 456 -6.84 2.57 -21.76
N VAL A 457 -6.98 3.89 -21.94
CA VAL A 457 -8.17 4.49 -22.56
C VAL A 457 -8.34 4.04 -24.02
N ALA A 458 -7.25 4.04 -24.79
CA ALA A 458 -7.30 3.63 -26.19
C ALA A 458 -7.68 2.14 -26.35
N LEU A 459 -7.16 1.27 -25.48
CA LEU A 459 -7.48 -0.16 -25.45
C LEU A 459 -8.93 -0.39 -25.02
N HIS A 460 -9.41 0.37 -24.03
CA HIS A 460 -10.82 0.29 -23.61
C HIS A 460 -11.76 0.69 -24.75
N LYS A 461 -11.51 1.80 -25.44
CA LYS A 461 -12.31 2.24 -26.61
C LYS A 461 -12.33 1.20 -27.74
N LYS A 462 -11.28 0.40 -27.88
CA LYS A 462 -11.20 -0.70 -28.86
C LYS A 462 -11.77 -2.02 -28.37
N GLY A 463 -12.29 -2.10 -27.13
CA GLY A 463 -12.85 -3.32 -26.55
C GLY A 463 -11.83 -4.36 -26.08
N PHE A 464 -10.51 -4.02 -26.08
CA PHE A 464 -9.46 -4.94 -25.60
C PHE A 464 -9.30 -4.96 -24.10
N LEU A 465 -9.85 -3.98 -23.39
CA LEU A 465 -9.70 -3.80 -21.96
C LEU A 465 -11.00 -3.28 -21.38
N THR A 466 -11.47 -3.89 -20.30
CA THR A 466 -12.63 -3.39 -19.54
C THR A 466 -12.11 -2.54 -18.40
N LEU A 467 -12.54 -1.28 -18.33
CA LEU A 467 -12.24 -0.34 -17.27
C LEU A 467 -13.49 -0.06 -16.46
N GLY A 468 -13.33 0.09 -15.14
CA GLY A 468 -14.45 0.42 -14.27
C GLY A 468 -15.39 -0.77 -14.09
N HIS A 469 -14.94 -1.81 -13.44
CA HIS A 469 -15.75 -2.99 -13.11
C HIS A 469 -16.86 -2.71 -12.06
N ARG A 470 -16.91 -1.50 -11.52
CA ARG A 470 -18.05 -1.01 -10.74
C ARG A 470 -18.99 -0.19 -11.61
N ARG A 471 -20.26 -0.49 -11.48
CA ARG A 471 -21.37 0.00 -12.31
C ARG A 471 -21.51 1.52 -12.47
N SER A 472 -20.70 2.37 -11.88
CA SER A 472 -21.04 3.79 -11.75
C SER A 472 -19.91 4.79 -11.78
N GLN A 473 -18.63 4.38 -11.96
CA GLN A 473 -17.58 5.39 -12.12
C GLN A 473 -16.96 5.33 -13.52
N PRO A 474 -17.14 6.36 -14.35
CA PRO A 474 -16.39 6.47 -15.60
C PRO A 474 -14.91 6.62 -15.26
N PHE A 475 -14.07 5.95 -16.03
CA PHE A 475 -12.62 6.08 -15.91
C PHE A 475 -12.16 7.52 -16.20
N PHE A 476 -12.88 8.20 -17.12
CA PHE A 476 -12.80 9.61 -17.40
C PHE A 476 -14.21 10.20 -17.56
N GLY A 477 -14.43 11.34 -17.01
CA GLY A 477 -15.64 12.11 -17.17
C GLY A 477 -16.23 12.57 -15.85
N TYR A 478 -17.20 13.48 -15.93
CA TYR A 478 -17.96 13.96 -14.79
C TYR A 478 -18.86 12.84 -14.27
N VAL A 479 -18.68 12.47 -13.02
CA VAL A 479 -19.59 11.57 -12.33
C VAL A 479 -20.82 12.40 -11.96
N ALA A 480 -21.86 12.39 -12.81
CA ALA A 480 -23.16 12.92 -12.42
C ALA A 480 -23.61 12.17 -11.17
N ALA A 481 -24.17 12.88 -10.20
CA ALA A 481 -24.83 12.25 -9.07
C ALA A 481 -25.85 11.27 -9.66
N VAL A 482 -25.62 9.96 -9.49
CA VAL A 482 -26.54 8.93 -9.96
C VAL A 482 -27.80 9.12 -9.16
N GLU A 483 -28.84 9.67 -9.78
CA GLU A 483 -30.18 9.61 -9.22
C GLU A 483 -30.56 8.14 -9.12
N GLU A 484 -30.95 7.71 -7.94
CA GLU A 484 -31.33 6.33 -7.56
C GLU A 484 -32.48 5.72 -8.40
N LYS A 485 -32.95 6.38 -9.45
CA LYS A 485 -34.11 5.98 -10.23
C LYS A 485 -33.88 4.91 -11.30
N ASP A 486 -32.64 4.57 -11.67
CA ASP A 486 -32.37 3.65 -12.78
C ASP A 486 -31.88 2.24 -12.39
N ILE A 487 -32.03 1.84 -11.12
CA ILE A 487 -31.83 0.45 -10.72
C ILE A 487 -33.20 -0.27 -10.62
N SER A 488 -34.06 -0.05 -11.56
CA SER A 488 -35.16 -0.95 -11.84
C SER A 488 -34.77 -1.84 -13.01
N VAL A 489 -34.33 -3.03 -12.67
CA VAL A 489 -34.42 -4.28 -13.44
C VAL A 489 -35.02 -4.10 -14.85
N GLU A 490 -34.18 -3.93 -15.85
CA GLU A 490 -34.46 -4.42 -17.18
C GLU A 490 -33.81 -5.79 -17.33
N ASP A 491 -34.56 -6.83 -16.87
CA ASP A 491 -34.44 -8.19 -17.38
C ASP A 491 -34.80 -8.14 -18.86
N LYS A 492 -33.83 -7.85 -19.70
CA LYS A 492 -33.97 -8.14 -21.14
C LYS A 492 -33.49 -9.56 -21.36
N GLU A 493 -34.48 -10.43 -21.55
CA GLU A 493 -34.37 -11.77 -22.11
C GLU A 493 -33.30 -11.80 -23.21
N ILE A 494 -32.32 -12.67 -23.03
CA ILE A 494 -31.40 -13.07 -24.08
C ILE A 494 -32.20 -13.91 -25.07
N PRO A 495 -32.35 -13.54 -26.36
CA PRO A 495 -32.96 -14.41 -27.32
C PRO A 495 -32.11 -15.66 -27.49
N SER A 496 -32.71 -16.80 -27.24
CA SER A 496 -32.20 -18.11 -27.59
C SER A 496 -31.97 -18.18 -29.11
N CYS A 497 -30.72 -18.36 -29.53
CA CYS A 497 -30.33 -19.06 -30.76
C CYS A 497 -29.00 -19.77 -30.54
#